data_17e7a239c90b5699fc7ca10303fc63c1
#
_entry.id   17e7a239c90b5699fc7ca10303fc63c1
#
_cell.length_a   1.000
_cell.length_b   1.000
_cell.length_c   1.000
_cell.angle_alpha   90.00
_cell.angle_beta   90.00
_cell.angle_gamma   90.00
#
_symmetry.space_group_name_H-M   'P 1'
#
loop_
_entity.id
_entity.type
_entity.pdbx_description
1 polymer ?
#
loop_
_entity_poly.entity_id
_entity_poly.type
_entity_poly.pdbx_seq_one_letter_code
_entity_poly.pdbx_strand_id
1 'polypeptide(L)'
;MKQYTNAIIFGIAIVASSIFLGKAYTDRSKADGEIRVTGLGKTDFSSDLIVWEGEFSAQNKDLKQSYLTLEKNKAAINKYLVNKGIKSQQLIYSAVKTDENFKRLYSSDGKFIGEEFVGYELTQTVKIESNDVDKIEKVSREITELLNQGVQFYSESPRYYYTKLANLKIQMISKATQDARLRAEKIAEFSGGRLGKLESARMGIFQITGQNSKETYSWGGTFNTDSREKSASITMKLTYKVE
;
A
#
# COMPACT_ATOMS: atom_id res chain seq x y z
N MET A 1 4.14 -79.48 -25.12
CA MET A 1 3.93 -78.85 -23.77
C MET A 1 4.48 -77.45 -23.66
N LYS A 2 5.68 -77.05 -24.06
CA LYS A 2 6.23 -75.67 -23.92
C LYS A 2 5.39 -74.56 -24.57
N GLN A 3 4.68 -74.78 -25.66
CA GLN A 3 3.87 -73.79 -26.36
C GLN A 3 2.61 -73.34 -25.52
N TYR A 4 1.97 -74.29 -24.85
CA TYR A 4 0.80 -73.97 -24.01
C TYR A 4 1.20 -73.27 -22.74
N THR A 5 2.39 -73.52 -22.19
CA THR A 5 2.90 -72.81 -21.01
C THR A 5 3.09 -71.32 -21.28
N ASN A 6 3.66 -70.93 -22.43
CA ASN A 6 3.83 -69.58 -22.85
C ASN A 6 2.48 -68.86 -23.04
N ALA A 7 1.50 -69.54 -23.67
CA ALA A 7 0.17 -68.95 -23.85
C ALA A 7 -0.55 -68.67 -22.52
N ILE A 8 -0.40 -69.56 -21.54
CA ILE A 8 -0.96 -69.39 -20.19
C ILE A 8 -0.29 -68.21 -19.46
N ILE A 9 1.05 -68.13 -19.58
CA ILE A 9 1.77 -66.95 -18.93
C ILE A 9 1.34 -65.67 -19.57
N PHE A 10 1.22 -65.60 -20.91
CA PHE A 10 0.71 -64.39 -21.57
C PHE A 10 -0.73 -64.06 -21.17
N GLY A 11 -1.60 -65.02 -21.05
CA GLY A 11 -3.00 -64.85 -20.59
C GLY A 11 -3.05 -64.28 -19.18
N ILE A 12 -2.26 -64.82 -18.24
CA ILE A 12 -2.18 -64.34 -16.87
C ILE A 12 -1.62 -62.86 -16.83
N ALA A 13 -0.59 -62.58 -17.62
CA ALA A 13 -0.02 -61.25 -17.70
C ALA A 13 -1.03 -60.20 -18.20
N ILE A 14 -1.82 -60.54 -19.24
CA ILE A 14 -2.86 -59.66 -19.77
C ILE A 14 -3.95 -59.42 -18.70
N VAL A 15 -4.43 -60.45 -18.02
CA VAL A 15 -5.44 -60.33 -16.97
C VAL A 15 -4.91 -59.48 -15.80
N ALA A 16 -3.68 -59.72 -15.35
CA ALA A 16 -3.06 -58.95 -14.31
C ALA A 16 -2.92 -57.48 -14.72
N SER A 17 -2.44 -57.17 -15.91
CA SER A 17 -2.32 -55.82 -16.45
C SER A 17 -3.67 -55.13 -16.55
N SER A 18 -4.72 -55.82 -16.98
CA SER A 18 -6.09 -55.29 -17.07
C SER A 18 -6.66 -54.96 -15.70
N ILE A 19 -6.40 -55.76 -14.68
CA ILE A 19 -6.81 -55.50 -13.30
C ILE A 19 -6.08 -54.26 -12.75
N PHE A 20 -4.76 -54.18 -12.98
CA PHE A 20 -3.97 -53.02 -12.57
C PHE A 20 -4.43 -51.74 -13.26
N LEU A 21 -4.64 -51.77 -14.59
CA LEU A 21 -5.12 -50.62 -15.36
C LEU A 21 -6.56 -50.22 -14.95
N GLY A 22 -7.44 -51.21 -14.76
CA GLY A 22 -8.80 -50.99 -14.31
C GLY A 22 -8.84 -50.34 -12.90
N LYS A 23 -7.99 -50.79 -11.99
CA LYS A 23 -7.85 -50.23 -10.67
C LYS A 23 -7.28 -48.82 -10.69
N ALA A 24 -6.24 -48.57 -11.46
CA ALA A 24 -5.66 -47.25 -11.68
C ALA A 24 -6.67 -46.28 -12.31
N TYR A 25 -7.52 -46.76 -13.25
CA TYR A 25 -8.58 -45.96 -13.86
C TYR A 25 -9.70 -45.65 -12.88
N THR A 26 -10.17 -46.58 -12.07
CA THR A 26 -11.18 -46.34 -11.05
C THR A 26 -10.69 -45.48 -9.91
N ASP A 27 -9.43 -45.62 -9.49
CA ASP A 27 -8.83 -44.78 -8.47
C ASP A 27 -8.63 -43.32 -8.97
N ARG A 28 -8.34 -43.16 -10.26
CA ARG A 28 -8.30 -41.84 -10.93
C ARG A 28 -9.71 -41.24 -11.12
N SER A 29 -10.71 -42.10 -11.32
CA SER A 29 -12.13 -41.70 -11.54
C SER A 29 -12.90 -41.49 -10.24
N LYS A 30 -12.39 -41.93 -9.08
CA LYS A 30 -12.88 -41.46 -7.79
C LYS A 30 -12.48 -40.01 -7.73
N ALA A 31 -13.43 -39.10 -8.05
CA ALA A 31 -13.29 -37.70 -7.75
C ALA A 31 -13.06 -37.60 -6.25
N ASP A 32 -11.81 -37.49 -5.83
CA ASP A 32 -11.46 -37.14 -4.48
C ASP A 32 -12.22 -35.83 -4.22
N GLY A 33 -13.23 -35.88 -3.32
CA GLY A 33 -14.02 -34.73 -2.99
C GLY A 33 -13.07 -33.62 -2.51
N GLU A 34 -13.12 -32.47 -3.15
CA GLU A 34 -12.30 -31.33 -2.79
C GLU A 34 -13.19 -30.24 -2.20
N ILE A 35 -12.74 -29.64 -1.11
CA ILE A 35 -13.32 -28.44 -0.56
C ILE A 35 -12.39 -27.27 -0.90
N ARG A 36 -12.90 -26.34 -1.70
CA ARG A 36 -12.22 -25.08 -2.04
C ARG A 36 -12.86 -23.94 -1.30
N VAL A 37 -12.07 -23.26 -0.51
CA VAL A 37 -12.54 -22.13 0.33
C VAL A 37 -11.66 -20.91 0.14
N THR A 38 -12.26 -19.75 0.40
CA THR A 38 -11.53 -18.50 0.50
C THR A 38 -11.75 -17.93 1.89
N GLY A 39 -10.66 -17.75 2.63
CA GLY A 39 -10.67 -17.05 3.90
C GLY A 39 -10.23 -15.61 3.73
N LEU A 40 -10.69 -14.77 4.64
CA LEU A 40 -10.38 -13.35 4.70
C LEU A 40 -9.68 -13.04 6.02
N GLY A 41 -8.49 -12.43 5.93
CA GLY A 41 -7.90 -11.73 7.05
C GLY A 41 -8.15 -10.24 6.89
N LYS A 42 -8.77 -9.61 7.88
CA LYS A 42 -8.97 -8.15 7.94
C LYS A 42 -8.55 -7.64 9.30
N THR A 43 -7.92 -6.47 9.35
CA THR A 43 -7.58 -5.79 10.60
C THR A 43 -7.50 -4.29 10.37
N ASP A 44 -7.99 -3.55 11.34
CA ASP A 44 -7.87 -2.10 11.37
C ASP A 44 -6.66 -1.72 12.22
N PHE A 45 -5.99 -0.62 11.86
CA PHE A 45 -4.82 -0.12 12.56
C PHE A 45 -4.60 1.36 12.29
N SER A 46 -3.94 2.04 13.23
CA SER A 46 -3.51 3.43 13.08
C SER A 46 -2.07 3.49 12.57
N SER A 47 -1.79 4.42 11.71
CA SER A 47 -0.42 4.75 11.26
C SER A 47 0.43 5.25 12.42
N ASP A 48 1.69 4.84 12.48
CA ASP A 48 2.65 5.17 13.54
C ASP A 48 3.77 6.10 13.07
N LEU A 49 3.67 6.58 11.83
CA LEU A 49 4.61 7.51 11.23
C LEU A 49 3.83 8.51 10.35
N ILE A 50 4.15 9.78 10.50
CA ILE A 50 3.65 10.88 9.68
C ILE A 50 4.79 11.52 8.93
N VAL A 51 4.57 11.82 7.65
CA VAL A 51 5.44 12.63 6.81
C VAL A 51 4.64 13.84 6.36
N TRP A 52 5.11 15.02 6.72
CA TRP A 52 4.48 16.27 6.34
C TRP A 52 5.48 17.18 5.65
N GLU A 53 5.00 17.86 4.62
CA GLU A 53 5.79 18.78 3.83
C GLU A 53 5.04 20.11 3.71
N GLY A 54 5.82 21.17 3.59
CA GLY A 54 5.27 22.47 3.28
C GLY A 54 6.27 23.31 2.51
N GLU A 55 5.76 24.12 1.60
CA GLU A 55 6.53 24.94 0.68
C GLU A 55 6.42 26.40 1.06
N PHE A 56 7.50 27.14 0.87
CA PHE A 56 7.53 28.57 1.02
C PHE A 56 8.39 29.19 -0.08
N SER A 57 8.02 30.40 -0.49
CA SER A 57 8.70 31.09 -1.57
C SER A 57 8.98 32.56 -1.23
N ALA A 58 9.83 33.15 -2.03
CA ALA A 58 10.09 34.60 -2.02
C ALA A 58 10.35 35.07 -3.45
N GLN A 59 9.72 36.17 -3.82
CA GLN A 59 9.85 36.76 -5.16
C GLN A 59 10.37 38.21 -5.08
N ASN A 60 11.34 38.56 -5.93
CA ASN A 60 11.83 39.93 -6.12
C ASN A 60 12.42 40.08 -7.52
N LYS A 61 12.50 41.31 -8.02
CA LYS A 61 13.22 41.65 -9.27
C LYS A 61 14.73 41.41 -9.16
N ASP A 62 15.27 41.54 -7.96
CA ASP A 62 16.68 41.27 -7.65
C ASP A 62 16.79 39.89 -6.99
N LEU A 63 17.60 39.02 -7.59
CA LEU A 63 17.82 37.64 -7.13
C LEU A 63 18.37 37.60 -5.70
N LYS A 64 19.29 38.51 -5.33
CA LYS A 64 19.86 38.56 -3.99
C LYS A 64 18.81 38.93 -2.96
N GLN A 65 17.90 39.85 -3.29
CA GLN A 65 16.79 40.23 -2.39
C GLN A 65 15.78 39.09 -2.23
N SER A 66 15.47 38.36 -3.30
CA SER A 66 14.68 37.13 -3.20
C SER A 66 15.30 36.14 -2.23
N TYR A 67 16.61 35.91 -2.33
CA TYR A 67 17.34 35.00 -1.45
C TYR A 67 17.31 35.48 0.03
N LEU A 68 17.58 36.73 0.30
CA LEU A 68 17.54 37.29 1.66
C LEU A 68 16.14 37.16 2.28
N THR A 69 15.11 37.38 1.48
CA THR A 69 13.71 37.21 1.93
C THR A 69 13.40 35.75 2.23
N LEU A 70 13.85 34.82 1.37
CA LEU A 70 13.67 33.38 1.57
C LEU A 70 14.34 32.92 2.87
N GLU A 71 15.58 33.34 3.13
CA GLU A 71 16.31 32.99 4.36
C GLU A 71 15.63 33.57 5.61
N LYS A 72 15.07 34.79 5.54
CA LYS A 72 14.26 35.37 6.62
C LYS A 72 13.01 34.52 6.88
N ASN A 73 12.30 34.12 5.83
CA ASN A 73 11.11 33.28 5.93
C ASN A 73 11.47 31.91 6.55
N LYS A 74 12.56 31.29 6.10
CA LYS A 74 13.08 30.03 6.66
C LYS A 74 13.40 30.14 8.15
N ALA A 75 14.03 31.22 8.58
CA ALA A 75 14.31 31.47 9.99
C ALA A 75 13.03 31.60 10.82
N ALA A 76 12.00 32.30 10.32
CA ALA A 76 10.70 32.44 10.97
C ALA A 76 9.99 31.06 11.08
N ILE A 77 9.98 30.28 10.00
CA ILE A 77 9.42 28.91 9.97
C ILE A 77 10.12 28.02 10.97
N ASN A 78 11.46 28.03 10.98
CA ASN A 78 12.26 27.23 11.92
C ASN A 78 11.92 27.58 13.38
N LYS A 79 11.88 28.86 13.70
CA LYS A 79 11.52 29.36 15.05
C LYS A 79 10.10 28.91 15.44
N TYR A 80 9.14 29.02 14.52
CA TYR A 80 7.75 28.62 14.77
C TYR A 80 7.68 27.11 15.05
N LEU A 81 8.27 26.27 14.20
CA LEU A 81 8.25 24.81 14.34
C LEU A 81 8.95 24.34 15.63
N VAL A 82 10.08 24.97 15.98
CA VAL A 82 10.77 24.68 17.24
C VAL A 82 9.93 25.07 18.46
N ASN A 83 9.24 26.22 18.42
CA ASN A 83 8.32 26.63 19.47
C ASN A 83 7.13 25.70 19.66
N LYS A 84 6.67 25.04 18.57
CA LYS A 84 5.64 23.97 18.61
C LYS A 84 6.21 22.63 19.08
N GLY A 85 7.50 22.57 19.48
CA GLY A 85 8.16 21.39 20.07
C GLY A 85 8.70 20.40 19.05
N ILE A 86 8.94 20.83 17.81
CA ILE A 86 9.62 20.03 16.80
C ILE A 86 11.13 20.25 16.94
N LYS A 87 11.93 19.19 16.99
CA LYS A 87 13.39 19.29 17.12
C LYS A 87 13.97 19.80 15.79
N SER A 88 14.95 20.69 15.84
CA SER A 88 15.59 21.24 14.62
C SER A 88 16.20 20.16 13.72
N GLN A 89 16.66 19.03 14.30
CA GLN A 89 17.19 17.89 13.53
C GLN A 89 16.14 17.14 12.71
N GLN A 90 14.86 17.34 12.99
CA GLN A 90 13.73 16.75 12.24
C GLN A 90 13.32 17.60 11.04
N LEU A 91 13.84 18.85 10.94
CA LEU A 91 13.54 19.76 9.85
C LEU A 91 14.51 19.54 8.70
N ILE A 92 14.01 18.93 7.63
CA ILE A 92 14.80 18.66 6.43
C ILE A 92 14.38 19.67 5.36
N TYR A 93 15.30 20.57 5.00
CA TYR A 93 15.07 21.55 3.94
C TYR A 93 15.60 21.02 2.61
N SER A 94 14.82 21.21 1.54
CA SER A 94 15.26 20.92 0.18
C SER A 94 16.34 21.90 -0.29
N ALA A 95 16.95 21.62 -1.44
CA ALA A 95 17.67 22.66 -2.19
C ALA A 95 16.70 23.79 -2.58
N VAL A 96 17.22 25.00 -2.71
CA VAL A 96 16.45 26.13 -3.20
C VAL A 96 16.28 25.99 -4.72
N LYS A 97 15.04 26.01 -5.18
CA LYS A 97 14.70 26.11 -6.59
C LYS A 97 14.61 27.60 -6.96
N THR A 98 15.19 27.98 -8.10
CA THR A 98 15.15 29.35 -8.60
C THR A 98 14.52 29.34 -9.98
N ASP A 99 13.44 30.11 -10.12
CA ASP A 99 12.73 30.30 -11.39
C ASP A 99 12.73 31.77 -11.77
N GLU A 100 12.82 32.06 -13.06
CA GLU A 100 12.61 33.39 -13.63
C GLU A 100 11.16 33.53 -14.07
N ASN A 101 10.46 34.52 -13.56
CA ASN A 101 9.06 34.76 -13.85
C ASN A 101 8.90 35.84 -14.92
N PHE A 102 8.10 35.54 -15.95
CA PHE A 102 7.75 36.43 -17.05
C PHE A 102 6.24 36.60 -17.14
N LYS A 103 5.80 37.84 -17.35
CA LYS A 103 4.40 38.17 -17.63
C LYS A 103 4.22 38.25 -19.13
N ARG A 104 3.31 37.47 -19.67
CA ARG A 104 2.93 37.58 -21.09
C ARG A 104 2.16 38.85 -21.35
N LEU A 105 2.56 39.57 -22.37
CA LEU A 105 1.94 40.81 -22.82
C LEU A 105 1.10 40.54 -24.08
N TYR A 106 -0.12 41.10 -24.09
CA TYR A 106 -1.04 41.01 -25.19
C TYR A 106 -1.47 42.42 -25.65
N SER A 107 -1.65 42.61 -26.95
CA SER A 107 -2.22 43.83 -27.53
C SER A 107 -3.73 43.91 -27.19
N SER A 108 -4.31 45.09 -27.50
CA SER A 108 -5.77 45.30 -27.33
C SER A 108 -6.63 44.30 -28.12
N ASP A 109 -6.12 43.71 -29.20
CA ASP A 109 -6.76 42.73 -30.08
C ASP A 109 -6.51 41.30 -29.58
N GLY A 110 -5.88 41.09 -28.39
CA GLY A 110 -5.60 39.78 -27.83
C GLY A 110 -4.41 39.04 -28.45
N LYS A 111 -3.61 39.67 -29.29
CA LYS A 111 -2.41 39.06 -29.88
C LYS A 111 -1.23 39.16 -28.92
N PHE A 112 -0.45 38.07 -28.82
CA PHE A 112 0.78 38.05 -28.05
C PHE A 112 1.80 39.04 -28.65
N ILE A 113 2.33 39.95 -27.81
CA ILE A 113 3.30 41.00 -28.22
C ILE A 113 4.65 40.88 -27.53
N GLY A 114 4.80 39.94 -26.59
CA GLY A 114 6.08 39.71 -25.91
C GLY A 114 5.93 39.27 -24.48
N GLU A 115 7.06 39.22 -23.76
CA GLU A 115 7.13 38.88 -22.33
C GLU A 115 7.92 39.96 -21.59
N GLU A 116 7.46 40.29 -20.39
CA GLU A 116 8.11 41.21 -19.46
C GLU A 116 8.69 40.42 -18.29
N PHE A 117 9.96 40.60 -17.99
CA PHE A 117 10.55 40.02 -16.80
C PHE A 117 9.93 40.59 -15.52
N VAL A 118 9.39 39.75 -14.67
CA VAL A 118 8.69 40.15 -13.42
C VAL A 118 9.60 39.98 -12.21
N GLY A 119 10.50 39.01 -12.25
CA GLY A 119 11.43 38.77 -11.15
C GLY A 119 11.86 37.32 -11.01
N TYR A 120 12.67 37.06 -10.01
CA TYR A 120 13.10 35.73 -9.61
C TYR A 120 12.20 35.23 -8.49
N GLU A 121 11.70 34.03 -8.60
CA GLU A 121 11.00 33.31 -7.53
C GLU A 121 11.90 32.18 -7.02
N LEU A 122 12.19 32.21 -5.73
CA LEU A 122 12.92 31.17 -5.03
C LEU A 122 11.97 30.40 -4.17
N THR A 123 11.98 29.07 -4.32
CA THR A 123 11.10 28.15 -3.61
C THR A 123 11.92 27.13 -2.82
N GLN A 124 11.50 26.83 -1.61
CA GLN A 124 12.10 25.81 -0.76
C GLN A 124 11.01 25.05 0.00
N THR A 125 11.22 23.75 0.18
CA THR A 125 10.32 22.88 0.94
C THR A 125 10.97 22.49 2.26
N VAL A 126 10.18 22.46 3.34
CA VAL A 126 10.53 21.82 4.60
C VAL A 126 9.77 20.51 4.73
N LYS A 127 10.49 19.43 5.05
CA LYS A 127 9.93 18.10 5.28
C LYS A 127 10.17 17.72 6.74
N ILE A 128 9.14 17.13 7.35
CA ILE A 128 9.19 16.58 8.71
C ILE A 128 8.70 15.13 8.67
N GLU A 129 9.49 14.24 9.28
CA GLU A 129 9.13 12.85 9.50
C GLU A 129 9.13 12.58 11.00
N SER A 130 8.05 12.00 11.54
CA SER A 130 7.90 11.82 12.98
C SER A 130 6.97 10.68 13.35
N ASN A 131 7.28 10.00 14.47
CA ASN A 131 6.36 9.06 15.09
C ASN A 131 5.32 9.75 16.00
N ASP A 132 5.51 11.04 16.31
CA ASP A 132 4.53 11.84 17.04
C ASP A 132 3.48 12.39 16.06
N VAL A 133 2.59 11.48 15.63
CA VAL A 133 1.59 11.75 14.59
C VAL A 133 0.67 12.90 14.99
N ASP A 134 0.20 12.90 16.24
CA ASP A 134 -0.74 13.90 16.75
C ASP A 134 -0.15 15.33 16.70
N LYS A 135 1.12 15.46 17.11
CA LYS A 135 1.80 16.73 17.12
C LYS A 135 1.98 17.30 15.72
N ILE A 136 2.47 16.50 14.78
CA ILE A 136 2.71 16.97 13.41
C ILE A 136 1.39 17.27 12.70
N GLU A 137 0.38 16.45 12.91
CA GLU A 137 -0.96 16.67 12.36
C GLU A 137 -1.56 17.99 12.87
N LYS A 138 -1.39 18.31 14.15
CA LYS A 138 -1.81 19.60 14.73
C LYS A 138 -1.02 20.75 14.11
N VAL A 139 0.29 20.64 14.04
CA VAL A 139 1.18 21.68 13.49
C VAL A 139 0.86 21.95 12.02
N SER A 140 0.60 20.91 11.22
CA SER A 140 0.27 21.05 9.79
C SER A 140 -1.00 21.88 9.55
N ARG A 141 -1.94 21.88 10.49
CA ARG A 141 -3.16 22.71 10.45
C ARG A 141 -2.92 24.13 10.96
N GLU A 142 -2.07 24.29 11.98
CA GLU A 142 -1.81 25.55 12.64
C GLU A 142 -0.76 26.42 11.93
N ILE A 143 0.05 25.86 11.04
CA ILE A 143 1.17 26.53 10.38
C ILE A 143 0.75 27.78 9.59
N THR A 144 -0.52 27.88 9.19
CA THR A 144 -1.09 29.06 8.53
C THR A 144 -1.02 30.32 9.42
N GLU A 145 -0.78 30.18 10.73
CA GLU A 145 -0.50 31.31 11.62
C GLU A 145 0.71 32.15 11.16
N LEU A 146 1.64 31.55 10.39
CA LEU A 146 2.79 32.25 9.80
C LEU A 146 2.40 33.35 8.81
N LEU A 147 1.20 33.29 8.23
CA LEU A 147 0.67 34.35 7.37
C LEU A 147 0.57 35.67 8.12
N ASN A 148 0.26 35.65 9.43
CA ASN A 148 0.22 36.86 10.29
C ASN A 148 1.61 37.50 10.45
N GLN A 149 2.69 36.76 10.14
CA GLN A 149 4.06 37.24 10.17
C GLN A 149 4.57 37.62 8.77
N GLY A 150 3.69 37.60 7.76
CA GLY A 150 4.02 37.86 6.35
C GLY A 150 4.78 36.76 5.65
N VAL A 151 4.81 35.55 6.23
CA VAL A 151 5.42 34.38 5.61
C VAL A 151 4.35 33.61 4.84
N GLN A 152 4.48 33.54 3.52
CA GLN A 152 3.65 32.69 2.68
C GLN A 152 4.15 31.25 2.81
N PHE A 153 3.32 30.41 3.42
CA PHE A 153 3.60 29.00 3.63
C PHE A 153 2.44 28.16 3.11
N TYR A 154 2.75 27.22 2.24
CA TYR A 154 1.79 26.28 1.65
C TYR A 154 1.95 24.92 2.31
N SER A 155 1.02 24.58 3.20
CA SER A 155 0.99 23.31 3.90
C SER A 155 0.39 22.24 2.99
N GLU A 156 1.11 21.18 2.72
CA GLU A 156 0.56 20.00 2.04
C GLU A 156 -0.19 19.10 3.01
N SER A 157 -1.06 18.25 2.48
CA SER A 157 -1.74 17.23 3.29
C SER A 157 -0.72 16.23 3.81
N PRO A 158 -0.71 15.92 5.12
CA PRO A 158 0.18 14.92 5.67
C PRO A 158 -0.05 13.53 5.04
N ARG A 159 1.04 12.76 4.95
CA ARG A 159 1.01 11.35 4.55
C ARG A 159 1.31 10.48 5.75
N TYR A 160 0.58 9.37 5.87
CA TYR A 160 0.62 8.49 7.03
C TYR A 160 1.13 7.11 6.64
N TYR A 161 2.06 6.59 7.41
CA TYR A 161 2.73 5.31 7.18
C TYR A 161 2.65 4.43 8.43
N TYR A 162 2.79 3.12 8.21
CA TYR A 162 2.88 2.16 9.30
C TYR A 162 4.19 1.40 9.20
N THR A 163 5.04 1.50 10.24
CA THR A 163 6.41 0.97 10.20
C THR A 163 6.47 -0.54 10.41
N LYS A 164 5.43 -1.16 10.99
CA LYS A 164 5.40 -2.58 11.36
C LYS A 164 4.65 -3.46 10.34
N LEU A 165 4.65 -3.07 9.06
CA LEU A 165 3.92 -3.76 8.00
C LEU A 165 4.29 -5.24 7.84
N ALA A 166 5.55 -5.62 8.06
CA ALA A 166 6.00 -7.01 7.95
C ALA A 166 5.27 -7.91 8.96
N ASN A 167 5.21 -7.49 10.22
CA ASN A 167 4.52 -8.22 11.27
C ASN A 167 3.01 -8.26 11.03
N LEU A 168 2.42 -7.15 10.59
CA LEU A 168 1.02 -7.06 10.24
C LEU A 168 0.67 -8.07 9.13
N LYS A 169 1.47 -8.16 8.07
CA LYS A 169 1.28 -9.11 6.98
C LYS A 169 1.25 -10.55 7.47
N ILE A 170 2.18 -10.94 8.34
CA ILE A 170 2.24 -12.31 8.90
C ILE A 170 0.98 -12.60 9.72
N GLN A 171 0.54 -11.68 10.58
CA GLN A 171 -0.68 -11.83 11.37
C GLN A 171 -1.93 -11.97 10.47
N MET A 172 -1.98 -11.22 9.38
CA MET A 172 -3.09 -11.24 8.44
C MET A 172 -3.16 -12.56 7.67
N ILE A 173 -2.02 -13.11 7.24
CA ILE A 173 -1.94 -14.44 6.62
C ILE A 173 -2.48 -15.50 7.58
N SER A 174 -2.07 -15.45 8.85
CA SER A 174 -2.57 -16.38 9.87
C SER A 174 -4.07 -16.29 10.05
N LYS A 175 -4.63 -15.07 10.18
CA LYS A 175 -6.09 -14.85 10.30
C LYS A 175 -6.85 -15.38 9.08
N ALA A 176 -6.37 -15.09 7.86
CA ALA A 176 -7.02 -15.52 6.63
C ALA A 176 -6.96 -17.05 6.46
N THR A 177 -5.85 -17.68 6.87
CA THR A 177 -5.71 -19.14 6.85
C THR A 177 -6.64 -19.81 7.87
N GLN A 178 -6.74 -19.26 9.08
CA GLN A 178 -7.66 -19.77 10.11
C GLN A 178 -9.13 -19.65 9.66
N ASP A 179 -9.52 -18.51 9.10
CA ASP A 179 -10.89 -18.30 8.58
C ASP A 179 -11.20 -19.30 7.44
N ALA A 180 -10.27 -19.48 6.48
CA ALA A 180 -10.44 -20.45 5.42
C ALA A 180 -10.58 -21.88 5.95
N ARG A 181 -9.73 -22.29 6.90
CA ARG A 181 -9.76 -23.61 7.51
C ARG A 181 -11.08 -23.86 8.25
N LEU A 182 -11.52 -22.91 9.06
CA LEU A 182 -12.80 -23.01 9.78
C LEU A 182 -13.98 -23.20 8.83
N ARG A 183 -14.00 -22.45 7.71
CA ARG A 183 -15.03 -22.62 6.67
C ARG A 183 -14.98 -24.01 6.05
N ALA A 184 -13.77 -24.50 5.72
CA ALA A 184 -13.61 -25.84 5.16
C ALA A 184 -14.07 -26.95 6.12
N GLU A 185 -13.73 -26.83 7.40
CA GLU A 185 -14.18 -27.75 8.47
C GLU A 185 -15.70 -27.78 8.58
N LYS A 186 -16.35 -26.61 8.57
CA LYS A 186 -17.80 -26.53 8.62
C LYS A 186 -18.48 -27.12 7.37
N ILE A 187 -17.93 -26.89 6.18
CA ILE A 187 -18.45 -27.48 4.95
C ILE A 187 -18.33 -29.01 5.01
N ALA A 188 -17.17 -29.55 5.41
CA ALA A 188 -16.98 -31.00 5.55
C ALA A 188 -17.98 -31.61 6.55
N GLU A 189 -18.08 -31.04 7.75
CA GLU A 189 -18.97 -31.46 8.82
C GLU A 189 -20.44 -31.55 8.36
N PHE A 190 -20.96 -30.46 7.78
CA PHE A 190 -22.36 -30.41 7.33
C PHE A 190 -22.66 -31.22 6.05
N SER A 191 -21.59 -31.61 5.32
CA SER A 191 -21.71 -32.50 4.16
C SER A 191 -21.59 -34.02 4.52
N GLY A 192 -21.43 -34.33 5.81
CA GLY A 192 -21.29 -35.71 6.29
C GLY A 192 -19.89 -36.33 6.08
N GLY A 193 -18.89 -35.53 5.73
CA GLY A 193 -17.49 -35.91 5.58
C GLY A 193 -16.58 -35.31 6.65
N ARG A 194 -15.30 -35.55 6.52
CA ARG A 194 -14.25 -34.97 7.36
C ARG A 194 -13.26 -34.19 6.50
N LEU A 195 -12.71 -33.11 7.07
CA LEU A 195 -11.68 -32.34 6.39
C LEU A 195 -10.36 -33.12 6.36
N GLY A 196 -9.89 -33.44 5.15
CA GLY A 196 -8.64 -34.15 4.92
C GLY A 196 -7.43 -33.20 4.80
N LYS A 197 -6.41 -33.62 4.08
CA LYS A 197 -5.15 -32.87 3.94
C LYS A 197 -5.31 -31.63 3.07
N LEU A 198 -4.53 -30.59 3.41
CA LEU A 198 -4.35 -29.41 2.55
C LEU A 198 -3.60 -29.82 1.26
N GLU A 199 -4.19 -29.54 0.12
CA GLU A 199 -3.59 -29.82 -1.20
C GLU A 199 -2.93 -28.59 -1.81
N SER A 200 -3.58 -27.44 -1.70
CA SER A 200 -3.03 -26.21 -2.23
C SER A 200 -3.41 -24.99 -1.37
N ALA A 201 -2.50 -24.02 -1.34
CA ALA A 201 -2.70 -22.74 -0.72
C ALA A 201 -2.25 -21.64 -1.68
N ARG A 202 -3.10 -20.64 -1.91
CA ARG A 202 -2.77 -19.46 -2.73
C ARG A 202 -3.15 -18.20 -1.96
N MET A 203 -2.18 -17.32 -1.84
CA MET A 203 -2.35 -16.02 -1.21
C MET A 203 -2.84 -15.01 -2.23
N GLY A 204 -3.84 -14.22 -1.87
CA GLY A 204 -4.28 -13.05 -2.62
C GLY A 204 -3.35 -11.85 -2.41
N ILE A 205 -3.71 -10.74 -3.01
CA ILE A 205 -2.93 -9.50 -2.92
C ILE A 205 -3.32 -8.76 -1.64
N PHE A 206 -2.31 -8.25 -0.95
CA PHE A 206 -2.47 -7.46 0.27
C PHE A 206 -2.97 -6.05 -0.08
N GLN A 207 -4.04 -5.63 0.58
CA GLN A 207 -4.67 -4.33 0.37
C GLN A 207 -4.59 -3.50 1.65
N ILE A 208 -4.21 -2.24 1.54
CA ILE A 208 -4.30 -1.25 2.61
C ILE A 208 -5.12 -0.07 2.10
N THR A 209 -6.28 0.13 2.68
CA THR A 209 -7.18 1.24 2.36
C THR A 209 -7.36 2.15 3.56
N GLY A 210 -7.87 3.34 3.36
CA GLY A 210 -8.37 4.14 4.47
C GLY A 210 -9.54 3.43 5.13
N GLN A 211 -9.63 3.50 6.47
CA GLN A 211 -10.76 2.95 7.21
C GLN A 211 -12.05 3.68 6.79
N ASN A 212 -13.10 2.91 6.46
CA ASN A 212 -14.37 3.44 5.99
C ASN A 212 -14.27 4.33 4.72
N SER A 213 -13.18 4.21 3.95
CA SER A 213 -13.01 4.93 2.68
C SER A 213 -13.82 4.28 1.57
N LYS A 214 -13.99 5.04 0.46
CA LYS A 214 -14.58 4.53 -0.78
C LYS A 214 -13.55 3.89 -1.72
N GLU A 215 -12.33 3.68 -1.25
CA GLU A 215 -11.27 3.06 -2.05
C GLU A 215 -11.64 1.63 -2.43
N THR A 216 -11.39 1.29 -3.68
CA THR A 216 -11.60 -0.05 -4.22
C THR A 216 -10.30 -0.84 -4.22
N TYR A 217 -10.41 -2.17 -4.09
CA TYR A 217 -9.26 -3.06 -4.21
C TYR A 217 -8.69 -3.05 -5.62
N SER A 218 -7.37 -3.08 -5.73
CA SER A 218 -6.66 -3.10 -7.00
C SER A 218 -5.95 -4.45 -7.21
N TRP A 219 -5.78 -4.83 -8.48
CA TRP A 219 -5.04 -6.05 -8.87
C TRP A 219 -3.55 -6.00 -8.48
N GLY A 220 -2.96 -4.81 -8.38
CA GLY A 220 -1.59 -4.60 -7.93
C GLY A 220 -1.44 -4.43 -6.42
N GLY A 221 -2.55 -4.35 -5.69
CA GLY A 221 -2.60 -3.95 -4.30
C GLY A 221 -2.86 -2.45 -4.14
N THR A 222 -3.58 -2.09 -3.08
CA THR A 222 -3.81 -0.69 -2.68
C THR A 222 -2.94 -0.39 -1.47
N PHE A 223 -2.27 0.76 -1.50
CA PHE A 223 -1.47 1.25 -0.39
C PHE A 223 -1.81 2.72 -0.11
N ASN A 224 -2.82 2.92 0.74
CA ASN A 224 -3.28 4.25 1.14
C ASN A 224 -2.24 4.94 2.01
N THR A 225 -1.92 6.20 1.71
CA THR A 225 -1.06 7.08 2.51
C THR A 225 -1.78 8.29 3.06
N ASP A 226 -3.00 8.57 2.61
CA ASP A 226 -3.73 9.80 2.93
C ASP A 226 -4.53 9.71 4.22
N SER A 227 -4.86 8.48 4.65
CA SER A 227 -5.62 8.25 5.87
C SER A 227 -4.71 7.80 7.01
N ARG A 228 -4.90 8.36 8.20
CA ARG A 228 -4.24 7.91 9.42
C ARG A 228 -4.76 6.53 9.85
N GLU A 229 -6.10 6.40 9.94
CA GLU A 229 -6.75 5.14 10.25
C GLU A 229 -6.92 4.31 8.98
N LYS A 230 -6.47 3.05 9.03
CA LYS A 230 -6.39 2.16 7.88
C LYS A 230 -6.98 0.80 8.17
N SER A 231 -7.42 0.14 7.10
CA SER A 231 -7.80 -1.26 7.10
C SER A 231 -6.85 -2.05 6.19
N ALA A 232 -6.27 -3.11 6.73
CA ALA A 232 -5.56 -4.10 5.93
C ALA A 232 -6.45 -5.30 5.65
N SER A 233 -6.38 -5.86 4.45
CA SER A 233 -7.07 -7.09 4.10
C SER A 233 -6.23 -7.98 3.18
N ILE A 234 -6.41 -9.30 3.31
CA ILE A 234 -5.81 -10.31 2.46
C ILE A 234 -6.74 -11.52 2.38
N THR A 235 -6.72 -12.21 1.26
CA THR A 235 -7.45 -13.47 1.10
C THR A 235 -6.50 -14.64 0.99
N MET A 236 -6.94 -15.82 1.51
CA MET A 236 -6.25 -17.11 1.34
C MET A 236 -7.21 -18.08 0.69
N LYS A 237 -6.83 -18.59 -0.49
CA LYS A 237 -7.57 -19.67 -1.18
C LYS A 237 -6.92 -20.99 -0.81
N LEU A 238 -7.67 -21.86 -0.17
CA LEU A 238 -7.20 -23.16 0.26
C LEU A 238 -8.05 -24.26 -0.39
N THR A 239 -7.40 -25.35 -0.78
CA THR A 239 -8.04 -26.57 -1.29
C THR A 239 -7.67 -27.71 -0.36
N TYR A 240 -8.65 -28.44 0.12
CA TYR A 240 -8.53 -29.60 1.00
C TYR A 240 -9.16 -30.82 0.35
N LYS A 241 -8.63 -32.01 0.64
CA LYS A 241 -9.34 -33.27 0.39
C LYS A 241 -10.48 -33.45 1.37
N VAL A 242 -11.50 -34.22 1.00
CA VAL A 242 -12.57 -34.69 1.85
C VAL A 242 -12.34 -36.17 2.15
N GLU A 243 -12.45 -36.56 3.43
CA GLU A 243 -12.37 -37.96 3.90
C GLU A 243 -13.72 -38.43 4.42
#